data_ee923870d571457db86b0fece30744a9
#
_entry.id   ee923870d571457db86b0fece30744a9
#
_cell.length_a   1.000
_cell.length_b   1.000
_cell.length_c   1.000
_cell.angle_alpha   90.00
_cell.angle_beta   90.00
_cell.angle_gamma   90.00
#
_symmetry.space_group_name_H-M   'P 1'
#
loop_
_entity.id
_entity.type
_entity.pdbx_description
1 polymer ?
#
loop_
_entity_poly.entity_id
_entity_poly.type
_entity_poly.pdbx_seq_one_letter_code
_entity_poly.pdbx_strand_id
1 'polypeptide(L)'
;RNHRQSVDLLEPWDELLVEDGVLITKARTQVLDLLHQLAKIHHAQLTQSTEVLNLRYCPSLQKVETADNSEEGVAGNRFRQRLQKSRSADLIYGNTSVGPHRDEFKLFIQELDSNSIQREIKLYGSQGQQRTTSLALKLGEVELIHSQTGNMPVVLLDDVLSELDDIRSQLLFTLFQDFGAQLFITATREEEWVAHLPTNFNQ
;
A
#
# COMPACT_ATOMS: atom_id res chain seq x y z
N ARG A 1 35.89 -27.43 5.14
CA ARG A 1 36.01 -26.80 6.50
C ARG A 1 35.55 -25.35 6.53
N ASN A 2 35.70 -24.58 5.46
CA ASN A 2 35.34 -23.14 5.42
C ASN A 2 33.81 -22.86 5.40
N HIS A 3 32.98 -23.77 4.92
CA HIS A 3 31.52 -23.56 4.84
C HIS A 3 30.81 -23.53 6.21
N ARG A 4 31.26 -24.31 7.19
CA ARG A 4 30.65 -24.28 8.53
C ARG A 4 30.98 -23.01 9.31
N GLN A 5 32.22 -22.50 9.22
CA GLN A 5 32.60 -21.24 9.87
C GLN A 5 31.86 -20.02 9.33
N SER A 6 31.50 -20.01 8.03
CA SER A 6 30.71 -18.91 7.46
C SER A 6 29.22 -18.95 7.86
N VAL A 7 28.69 -20.12 8.21
CA VAL A 7 27.30 -20.28 8.65
C VAL A 7 27.12 -19.76 10.07
N ASP A 8 28.05 -20.06 10.97
CA ASP A 8 28.00 -19.63 12.38
C ASP A 8 28.12 -18.09 12.52
N LEU A 9 28.80 -17.43 11.56
CA LEU A 9 28.92 -15.98 11.52
C LEU A 9 27.61 -15.25 11.13
N LEU A 10 26.64 -15.95 10.56
CA LEU A 10 25.35 -15.37 10.15
C LEU A 10 24.29 -15.42 11.26
N GLU A 11 24.44 -16.26 12.26
CA GLU A 11 23.44 -16.40 13.33
C GLU A 11 23.10 -15.10 14.06
N PRO A 12 24.06 -14.23 14.44
CA PRO A 12 23.72 -12.96 15.07
C PRO A 12 22.93 -12.02 14.15
N TRP A 13 23.22 -12.07 12.84
CA TRP A 13 22.49 -11.27 11.84
C TRP A 13 21.08 -11.81 11.59
N ASP A 14 20.91 -13.13 11.64
CA ASP A 14 19.60 -13.75 11.53
C ASP A 14 18.69 -13.35 12.70
N GLU A 15 19.23 -13.30 13.93
CA GLU A 15 18.43 -12.87 15.09
C GLU A 15 17.95 -11.41 14.96
N LEU A 16 18.84 -10.49 14.56
CA LEU A 16 18.47 -9.10 14.29
C LEU A 16 17.43 -9.01 13.15
N LEU A 17 17.64 -9.76 12.08
CA LEU A 17 16.71 -9.77 10.95
C LEU A 17 15.33 -10.32 11.34
N VAL A 18 15.28 -11.31 12.24
CA VAL A 18 14.03 -11.85 12.76
C VAL A 18 13.31 -10.83 13.64
N GLU A 19 14.03 -10.21 14.57
CA GLU A 19 13.46 -9.22 15.49
C GLU A 19 12.88 -8.03 14.70
N ASP A 20 13.70 -7.37 13.87
CA ASP A 20 13.28 -6.24 13.05
C ASP A 20 12.21 -6.62 12.04
N GLY A 21 12.33 -7.81 11.43
CA GLY A 21 11.41 -8.29 10.42
C GLY A 21 10.00 -8.56 10.97
N VAL A 22 9.89 -9.08 12.18
CA VAL A 22 8.59 -9.27 12.86
C VAL A 22 7.96 -7.91 13.17
N LEU A 23 8.75 -6.95 13.69
CA LEU A 23 8.27 -5.59 13.97
C LEU A 23 7.79 -4.88 12.70
N ILE A 24 8.56 -4.93 11.61
CA ILE A 24 8.20 -4.34 10.32
C ILE A 24 6.90 -4.97 9.77
N THR A 25 6.79 -6.29 9.81
CA THR A 25 5.59 -7.00 9.30
C THR A 25 4.34 -6.60 10.09
N LYS A 26 4.47 -6.49 11.43
CA LYS A 26 3.38 -6.06 12.32
C LYS A 26 2.98 -4.60 12.01
N ALA A 27 3.95 -3.70 11.93
CA ALA A 27 3.69 -2.29 11.61
C ALA A 27 3.03 -2.13 10.23
N ARG A 28 3.52 -2.85 9.21
CA ARG A 28 2.92 -2.84 7.86
C ARG A 28 1.48 -3.35 7.87
N THR A 29 1.19 -4.43 8.61
CA THR A 29 -0.17 -4.94 8.73
C THR A 29 -1.11 -3.86 9.28
N GLN A 30 -0.73 -3.22 10.38
CA GLN A 30 -1.55 -2.16 11.00
C GLN A 30 -1.77 -0.97 10.07
N VAL A 31 -0.70 -0.49 9.43
CA VAL A 31 -0.78 0.67 8.51
C VAL A 31 -1.62 0.33 7.27
N LEU A 32 -1.43 -0.87 6.69
CA LEU A 32 -2.19 -1.27 5.50
C LEU A 32 -3.67 -1.55 5.79
N ASP A 33 -4.00 -2.03 6.99
CA ASP A 33 -5.40 -2.18 7.43
C ASP A 33 -6.10 -0.81 7.55
N LEU A 34 -5.43 0.18 8.13
CA LEU A 34 -5.95 1.56 8.21
C LEU A 34 -6.06 2.19 6.82
N LEU A 35 -5.00 2.09 6.02
CA LEU A 35 -4.98 2.60 4.64
C LEU A 35 -6.09 1.97 3.79
N HIS A 36 -6.34 0.66 3.95
CA HIS A 36 -7.41 -0.02 3.24
C HIS A 36 -8.79 0.59 3.55
N GLN A 37 -9.07 0.85 4.83
CA GLN A 37 -10.34 1.45 5.23
C GLN A 37 -10.54 2.83 4.58
N LEU A 38 -9.53 3.70 4.67
CA LEU A 38 -9.58 5.04 4.11
C LEU A 38 -9.64 5.02 2.57
N ALA A 39 -8.76 4.26 1.93
CA ALA A 39 -8.74 4.15 0.47
C ALA A 39 -10.04 3.56 -0.09
N LYS A 40 -10.69 2.64 0.62
CA LYS A 40 -11.99 2.09 0.24
C LYS A 40 -13.08 3.16 0.21
N ILE A 41 -13.08 4.09 1.18
CA ILE A 41 -14.02 5.22 1.23
C ILE A 41 -13.79 6.14 0.04
N HIS A 42 -12.54 6.57 -0.20
CA HIS A 42 -12.22 7.45 -1.32
C HIS A 42 -12.47 6.79 -2.67
N HIS A 43 -12.18 5.50 -2.80
CA HIS A 43 -12.48 4.76 -4.02
C HIS A 43 -13.99 4.73 -4.32
N ALA A 44 -14.82 4.50 -3.29
CA ALA A 44 -16.27 4.53 -3.44
C ALA A 44 -16.77 5.93 -3.86
N GLN A 45 -16.19 6.99 -3.33
CA GLN A 45 -16.50 8.37 -3.75
C GLN A 45 -16.13 8.60 -5.22
N LEU A 46 -14.90 8.24 -5.63
CA LEU A 46 -14.39 8.44 -6.99
C LEU A 46 -15.11 7.57 -8.04
N THR A 47 -15.65 6.43 -7.65
CA THR A 47 -16.40 5.51 -8.53
C THR A 47 -17.90 5.64 -8.38
N GLN A 48 -18.40 6.61 -7.60
CA GLN A 48 -19.83 6.76 -7.29
C GLN A 48 -20.43 5.43 -6.75
N SER A 49 -19.64 4.71 -5.95
CA SER A 49 -20.02 3.43 -5.35
C SER A 49 -20.37 2.32 -6.34
N THR A 50 -19.85 2.36 -7.57
CA THR A 50 -20.04 1.27 -8.54
C THR A 50 -19.09 0.10 -8.32
N GLU A 51 -17.99 0.33 -7.61
CA GLU A 51 -16.94 -0.65 -7.36
C GLU A 51 -16.52 -0.64 -5.90
N VAL A 52 -16.05 -1.79 -5.41
CA VAL A 52 -15.47 -1.95 -4.06
C VAL A 52 -13.98 -2.27 -4.19
N LEU A 53 -13.14 -1.42 -3.58
CA LEU A 53 -11.70 -1.65 -3.45
C LEU A 53 -11.40 -2.55 -2.27
N ASN A 54 -10.53 -3.53 -2.47
CA ASN A 54 -9.97 -4.35 -1.41
C ASN A 54 -8.44 -4.38 -1.52
N LEU A 55 -7.77 -4.19 -0.39
CA LEU A 55 -6.33 -4.30 -0.25
C LEU A 55 -6.01 -5.54 0.58
N ARG A 56 -5.05 -6.35 0.13
CA ARG A 56 -4.58 -7.53 0.85
C ARG A 56 -3.07 -7.46 1.01
N TYR A 57 -2.60 -7.46 2.23
CA TYR A 57 -1.18 -7.62 2.52
C TYR A 57 -0.76 -9.08 2.35
N CYS A 58 0.34 -9.31 1.66
CA CYS A 58 0.90 -10.63 1.35
C CYS A 58 2.32 -10.71 1.92
N PRO A 59 2.47 -10.96 3.23
CA PRO A 59 3.78 -11.13 3.82
C PRO A 59 4.47 -12.37 3.25
N SER A 60 5.76 -12.27 2.97
CA SER A 60 6.58 -13.39 2.49
C SER A 60 6.62 -14.55 3.49
N LEU A 61 6.44 -14.22 4.76
CA LEU A 61 6.24 -15.15 5.85
C LEU A 61 4.75 -15.47 5.97
N GLN A 62 4.19 -16.28 5.08
CA GLN A 62 2.77 -16.60 5.06
C GLN A 62 2.23 -16.97 6.45
N LYS A 63 1.11 -16.36 6.81
CA LYS A 63 0.25 -16.81 7.92
C LYS A 63 -0.20 -18.25 7.59
N VAL A 64 0.34 -19.25 8.30
CA VAL A 64 -0.40 -20.48 8.43
C VAL A 64 -1.42 -20.20 9.53
N GLU A 65 -2.70 -20.29 9.19
CA GLU A 65 -3.80 -20.23 10.14
C GLU A 65 -3.64 -21.35 11.17
N THR A 66 -3.02 -21.02 12.29
CA THR A 66 -3.05 -21.88 13.47
C THR A 66 -3.66 -21.05 14.59
N ALA A 67 -4.71 -21.61 15.16
CA ALA A 67 -5.58 -21.03 16.19
C ALA A 67 -4.91 -20.77 17.55
N ASP A 68 -3.61 -20.57 17.62
CA ASP A 68 -2.89 -20.42 18.87
C ASP A 68 -2.24 -19.04 18.99
N ASN A 69 -2.71 -18.29 19.99
CA ASN A 69 -2.65 -16.84 20.17
C ASN A 69 -1.39 -16.30 20.88
N SER A 70 -0.23 -16.89 20.75
CA SER A 70 1.04 -16.28 21.20
C SER A 70 1.82 -15.73 20.00
N GLU A 71 1.39 -14.56 19.50
CA GLU A 71 1.67 -14.13 18.11
C GLU A 71 3.14 -13.83 17.80
N GLU A 72 3.90 -13.22 18.70
CA GLU A 72 5.27 -12.76 18.37
C GLU A 72 6.32 -13.89 18.41
N GLY A 73 6.25 -14.77 19.38
CA GLY A 73 7.20 -15.88 19.49
C GLY A 73 7.06 -16.90 18.36
N VAL A 74 5.83 -17.15 17.91
CA VAL A 74 5.55 -18.08 16.80
C VAL A 74 6.01 -17.49 15.46
N ALA A 75 5.80 -16.19 15.22
CA ALA A 75 6.25 -15.51 14.00
C ALA A 75 7.78 -15.51 13.90
N GLY A 76 8.48 -15.16 14.98
CA GLY A 76 9.94 -15.17 15.04
C GLY A 76 10.53 -16.57 14.80
N ASN A 77 9.99 -17.61 15.42
CA ASN A 77 10.44 -18.98 15.22
C ASN A 77 10.26 -19.46 13.78
N ARG A 78 9.13 -19.10 13.14
CA ARG A 78 8.90 -19.40 11.72
C ARG A 78 9.89 -18.70 10.82
N PHE A 79 10.20 -17.44 11.12
CA PHE A 79 11.16 -16.67 10.35
C PHE A 79 12.55 -17.31 10.45
N ARG A 80 13.04 -17.67 11.65
CA ARG A 80 14.30 -18.40 11.84
C ARG A 80 14.34 -19.68 11.01
N GLN A 81 13.30 -20.51 11.10
CA GLN A 81 13.23 -21.75 10.34
C GLN A 81 13.31 -21.53 8.82
N ARG A 82 12.69 -20.47 8.31
CA ARG A 82 12.75 -20.16 6.88
C ARG A 82 14.12 -19.65 6.46
N LEU A 83 14.76 -18.78 7.24
CA LEU A 83 16.13 -18.33 7.01
C LEU A 83 17.09 -19.53 6.98
N GLN A 84 16.96 -20.45 7.93
CA GLN A 84 17.78 -21.67 7.95
C GLN A 84 17.56 -22.56 6.72
N LYS A 85 16.32 -22.71 6.28
CA LYS A 85 15.97 -23.51 5.08
C LYS A 85 16.49 -22.90 3.79
N SER A 86 16.42 -21.56 3.67
CA SER A 86 16.87 -20.84 2.46
C SER A 86 18.39 -20.60 2.42
N ARG A 87 19.10 -20.77 3.54
CA ARG A 87 20.49 -20.38 3.73
C ARG A 87 21.43 -20.83 2.61
N SER A 88 21.34 -22.10 2.21
CA SER A 88 22.22 -22.63 1.16
C SER A 88 22.01 -21.93 -0.19
N ALA A 89 20.78 -21.63 -0.53
CA ALA A 89 20.44 -20.90 -1.74
C ALA A 89 20.85 -19.43 -1.62
N ASP A 90 20.58 -18.78 -0.49
CA ASP A 90 20.91 -17.39 -0.22
C ASP A 90 22.43 -17.14 -0.29
N LEU A 91 23.25 -18.07 0.20
CA LEU A 91 24.70 -18.01 0.08
C LEU A 91 25.19 -18.13 -1.37
N ILE A 92 24.51 -18.93 -2.19
CA ILE A 92 24.84 -19.07 -3.63
C ILE A 92 24.46 -17.80 -4.40
N TYR A 93 23.26 -17.26 -4.14
CA TYR A 93 22.75 -16.08 -4.85
C TYR A 93 23.22 -14.75 -4.26
N GLY A 94 23.86 -14.75 -3.10
CA GLY A 94 24.39 -13.56 -2.43
C GLY A 94 23.29 -12.58 -1.94
N ASN A 95 22.07 -13.08 -1.70
CA ASN A 95 20.97 -12.29 -1.18
C ASN A 95 20.05 -13.10 -0.28
N THR A 96 19.35 -12.44 0.65
CA THR A 96 18.35 -13.08 1.51
C THR A 96 17.02 -13.17 0.77
N SER A 97 16.48 -14.38 0.65
CA SER A 97 15.23 -14.65 -0.08
C SER A 97 13.97 -14.59 0.80
N VAL A 98 14.12 -14.43 2.11
CA VAL A 98 13.04 -14.43 3.10
C VAL A 98 13.10 -13.16 3.94
N GLY A 99 11.98 -12.48 4.12
CA GLY A 99 11.87 -11.30 4.99
C GLY A 99 10.97 -10.20 4.41
N PRO A 100 10.75 -9.11 5.16
CA PRO A 100 9.81 -8.04 4.78
C PRO A 100 10.12 -7.34 3.46
N HIS A 101 11.36 -7.40 2.98
CA HIS A 101 11.76 -6.88 1.65
C HIS A 101 11.18 -7.68 0.48
N ARG A 102 10.59 -8.85 0.75
CA ARG A 102 9.87 -9.70 -0.21
C ARG A 102 8.36 -9.64 -0.05
N ASP A 103 7.88 -8.85 0.89
CA ASP A 103 6.45 -8.69 1.07
C ASP A 103 5.85 -7.88 -0.06
N GLU A 104 4.61 -8.21 -0.40
CA GLU A 104 3.82 -7.48 -1.38
C GLU A 104 2.47 -7.11 -0.77
N PHE A 105 1.78 -6.17 -1.37
CA PHE A 105 0.35 -5.99 -1.19
C PHE A 105 -0.35 -6.06 -2.55
N LYS A 106 -1.56 -6.57 -2.53
CA LYS A 106 -2.38 -6.74 -3.72
C LYS A 106 -3.65 -5.95 -3.61
N LEU A 107 -4.06 -5.37 -4.72
CA LEU A 107 -5.26 -4.58 -4.85
C LEU A 107 -6.27 -5.32 -5.71
N PHE A 108 -7.49 -5.37 -5.23
CA PHE A 108 -8.59 -6.03 -5.91
C PHE A 108 -9.77 -5.07 -6.00
N ILE A 109 -10.50 -5.17 -7.10
CA ILE A 109 -11.80 -4.52 -7.27
C ILE A 109 -12.88 -5.56 -7.49
N GLN A 110 -14.07 -5.21 -7.07
CA GLN A 110 -15.30 -5.94 -7.33
C GLN A 110 -16.38 -4.93 -7.71
N GLU A 111 -16.98 -5.11 -8.88
CA GLU A 111 -18.15 -4.36 -9.32
C GLU A 111 -19.37 -4.77 -8.47
N LEU A 112 -20.25 -3.84 -8.15
CA LEU A 112 -21.41 -4.11 -7.28
C LEU A 112 -22.60 -4.76 -8.03
N ASP A 113 -22.41 -5.17 -9.26
CA ASP A 113 -23.41 -5.98 -9.94
C ASP A 113 -23.46 -7.42 -9.38
N SER A 114 -24.62 -8.07 -9.49
CA SER A 114 -24.97 -9.27 -8.74
C SER A 114 -24.14 -10.52 -9.03
N ASN A 115 -23.17 -10.47 -9.96
CA ASN A 115 -22.36 -11.64 -10.37
C ASN A 115 -20.86 -11.34 -10.49
N SER A 116 -20.36 -10.19 -9.99
CA SER A 116 -18.97 -9.83 -10.23
C SER A 116 -18.00 -10.57 -9.31
N ILE A 117 -16.97 -11.13 -9.94
CA ILE A 117 -15.84 -11.76 -9.24
C ILE A 117 -14.82 -10.68 -8.92
N GLN A 118 -14.26 -10.75 -7.71
CA GLN A 118 -13.14 -9.92 -7.31
C GLN A 118 -11.93 -10.16 -8.24
N ARG A 119 -11.38 -9.08 -8.84
CA ARG A 119 -10.27 -9.15 -9.80
C ARG A 119 -9.07 -8.37 -9.28
N GLU A 120 -7.87 -8.93 -9.43
CA GLU A 120 -6.62 -8.24 -9.10
C GLU A 120 -6.38 -7.11 -10.11
N ILE A 121 -6.26 -5.87 -9.63
CA ILE A 121 -6.16 -4.66 -10.47
C ILE A 121 -4.92 -4.68 -11.35
N LYS A 122 -3.78 -5.11 -10.81
CA LYS A 122 -2.50 -5.17 -11.54
C LYS A 122 -2.59 -6.04 -12.81
N LEU A 123 -3.40 -7.09 -12.77
CA LEU A 123 -3.48 -8.09 -13.86
C LEU A 123 -4.68 -7.85 -14.78
N TYR A 124 -5.79 -7.37 -14.24
CA TYR A 124 -7.09 -7.35 -14.94
C TYR A 124 -7.78 -5.99 -14.91
N GLY A 125 -7.22 -5.01 -14.19
CA GLY A 125 -7.82 -3.67 -14.10
C GLY A 125 -7.60 -2.88 -15.39
N SER A 126 -8.64 -2.14 -15.82
CA SER A 126 -8.51 -1.13 -16.86
C SER A 126 -7.57 -0.01 -16.41
N GLN A 127 -7.04 0.77 -17.35
CA GLN A 127 -6.20 1.93 -17.02
C GLN A 127 -6.93 2.91 -16.10
N GLY A 128 -8.22 3.18 -16.37
CA GLY A 128 -9.05 4.03 -15.51
C GLY A 128 -9.19 3.47 -14.09
N GLN A 129 -9.41 2.17 -13.93
CA GLN A 129 -9.48 1.52 -12.62
C GLN A 129 -8.16 1.59 -11.87
N GLN A 130 -7.02 1.36 -12.56
CA GLN A 130 -5.69 1.48 -11.96
C GLN A 130 -5.42 2.90 -11.44
N ARG A 131 -5.75 3.93 -12.24
CA ARG A 131 -5.59 5.36 -11.90
C ARG A 131 -6.49 5.75 -10.72
N THR A 132 -7.77 5.41 -10.79
CA THR A 132 -8.72 5.69 -9.71
C THR A 132 -8.30 5.04 -8.40
N THR A 133 -7.83 3.80 -8.45
CA THR A 133 -7.31 3.09 -7.26
C THR A 133 -6.05 3.74 -6.71
N SER A 134 -5.11 4.12 -7.58
CA SER A 134 -3.89 4.82 -7.17
C SER A 134 -4.21 6.14 -6.47
N LEU A 135 -5.16 6.89 -7.02
CA LEU A 135 -5.63 8.14 -6.43
C LEU A 135 -6.32 7.90 -5.08
N ALA A 136 -7.20 6.91 -4.98
CA ALA A 136 -7.86 6.55 -3.73
C ALA A 136 -6.86 6.17 -2.61
N LEU A 137 -5.79 5.45 -2.97
CA LEU A 137 -4.72 5.13 -2.03
C LEU A 137 -3.97 6.39 -1.58
N LYS A 138 -3.69 7.33 -2.48
CA LYS A 138 -3.02 8.61 -2.14
C LYS A 138 -3.88 9.49 -1.25
N LEU A 139 -5.18 9.58 -1.50
CA LEU A 139 -6.11 10.28 -0.62
C LEU A 139 -6.16 9.63 0.78
N GLY A 140 -6.25 8.31 0.83
CA GLY A 140 -6.19 7.57 2.09
C GLY A 140 -4.85 7.75 2.83
N GLU A 141 -3.73 7.85 2.12
CA GLU A 141 -2.42 8.14 2.69
C GLU A 141 -2.35 9.53 3.32
N VAL A 142 -2.89 10.56 2.64
CA VAL A 142 -2.98 11.93 3.15
C VAL A 142 -3.77 11.98 4.46
N GLU A 143 -4.94 11.35 4.49
CA GLU A 143 -5.79 11.30 5.67
C GLU A 143 -5.15 10.49 6.80
N LEU A 144 -4.49 9.38 6.48
CA LEU A 144 -3.76 8.57 7.46
C LEU A 144 -2.63 9.38 8.10
N ILE A 145 -1.81 10.08 7.32
CA ILE A 145 -0.72 10.92 7.84
C ILE A 145 -1.30 12.00 8.76
N HIS A 146 -2.37 12.68 8.32
CA HIS A 146 -3.02 13.69 9.14
C HIS A 146 -3.53 13.12 10.46
N SER A 147 -4.20 11.98 10.43
CA SER A 147 -4.74 11.33 11.63
C SER A 147 -3.66 10.90 12.63
N GLN A 148 -2.48 10.51 12.13
CA GLN A 148 -1.38 10.04 12.98
C GLN A 148 -0.48 11.16 13.51
N THR A 149 -0.33 12.25 12.76
CA THR A 149 0.61 13.33 13.08
C THR A 149 -0.06 14.61 13.58
N GLY A 150 -1.36 14.75 13.35
CA GLY A 150 -2.09 16.00 13.58
C GLY A 150 -1.77 17.12 12.56
N ASN A 151 -0.84 16.86 11.62
CA ASN A 151 -0.42 17.82 10.60
C ASN A 151 -0.91 17.38 9.23
N MET A 152 -1.48 18.33 8.47
CA MET A 152 -1.86 18.08 7.08
C MET A 152 -0.60 18.06 6.22
N PRO A 153 -0.35 17.00 5.43
CA PRO A 153 0.79 16.95 4.53
C PRO A 153 0.61 17.90 3.34
N VAL A 154 1.73 18.33 2.77
CA VAL A 154 1.74 19.00 1.44
C VAL A 154 1.58 17.93 0.37
N VAL A 155 0.63 18.14 -0.55
CA VAL A 155 0.31 17.19 -1.61
C VAL A 155 0.83 17.70 -2.95
N LEU A 156 1.55 16.84 -3.67
CA LEU A 156 2.06 17.12 -5.01
C LEU A 156 1.35 16.20 -6.01
N LEU A 157 0.68 16.79 -6.99
CA LEU A 157 0.00 16.09 -8.09
C LEU A 157 0.68 16.47 -9.40
N ASP A 158 1.43 15.53 -9.96
CA ASP A 158 2.17 15.72 -11.19
C ASP A 158 1.37 15.13 -12.37
N ASP A 159 0.85 15.99 -13.23
CA ASP A 159 0.06 15.68 -14.44
C ASP A 159 -1.14 14.74 -14.22
N VAL A 160 -1.70 14.72 -13.00
CA VAL A 160 -2.78 13.78 -12.64
C VAL A 160 -4.08 14.12 -13.35
N LEU A 161 -4.33 15.43 -13.65
CA LEU A 161 -5.59 15.88 -14.24
C LEU A 161 -5.76 15.43 -15.69
N SER A 162 -4.66 15.32 -16.45
CA SER A 162 -4.71 14.82 -17.84
C SER A 162 -5.21 13.37 -17.93
N GLU A 163 -5.18 12.68 -16.81
CA GLU A 163 -5.53 11.27 -16.70
C GLU A 163 -6.93 10.99 -16.14
N LEU A 164 -7.62 12.04 -15.67
CA LEU A 164 -8.94 11.94 -15.05
C LEU A 164 -10.02 12.53 -15.97
N ASP A 165 -11.22 12.00 -15.86
CA ASP A 165 -12.41 12.65 -16.42
C ASP A 165 -12.85 13.84 -15.55
N ASP A 166 -13.71 14.68 -16.09
CA ASP A 166 -14.19 15.92 -15.44
C ASP A 166 -14.83 15.65 -14.07
N ILE A 167 -15.57 14.56 -13.94
CA ILE A 167 -16.28 14.21 -12.70
C ILE A 167 -15.25 13.86 -11.61
N ARG A 168 -14.26 13.05 -11.92
CA ARG A 168 -13.22 12.65 -10.97
C ARG A 168 -12.30 13.83 -10.62
N SER A 169 -12.01 14.70 -11.58
CA SER A 169 -11.26 15.93 -11.33
C SER A 169 -11.99 16.85 -10.34
N GLN A 170 -13.29 17.08 -10.52
CA GLN A 170 -14.09 17.86 -9.58
C GLN A 170 -14.14 17.24 -8.18
N LEU A 171 -14.34 15.93 -8.09
CA LEU A 171 -14.34 15.21 -6.81
C LEU A 171 -12.99 15.30 -6.11
N LEU A 172 -11.90 15.19 -6.85
CA LEU A 172 -10.54 15.34 -6.31
C LEU A 172 -10.33 16.72 -5.67
N PHE A 173 -10.69 17.80 -6.37
CA PHE A 173 -10.57 19.14 -5.84
C PHE A 173 -11.44 19.35 -4.60
N THR A 174 -12.66 18.86 -4.61
CA THR A 174 -13.57 18.93 -3.45
C THR A 174 -12.96 18.24 -2.24
N LEU A 175 -12.42 17.03 -2.40
CA LEU A 175 -11.79 16.26 -1.31
C LEU A 175 -10.58 16.99 -0.72
N PHE A 176 -9.71 17.57 -1.57
CA PHE A 176 -8.55 18.32 -1.06
C PHE A 176 -8.94 19.63 -0.39
N GLN A 177 -10.01 20.28 -0.85
CA GLN A 177 -10.56 21.47 -0.19
C GLN A 177 -11.08 21.12 1.21
N ASP A 178 -11.80 20.02 1.34
CA ASP A 178 -12.33 19.54 2.62
C ASP A 178 -11.19 19.18 3.60
N PHE A 179 -10.08 18.65 3.10
CA PHE A 179 -8.88 18.38 3.92
C PHE A 179 -8.16 19.64 4.37
N GLY A 180 -8.31 20.77 3.67
CA GLY A 180 -7.51 21.99 3.92
C GLY A 180 -6.02 21.79 3.65
N ALA A 181 -5.65 20.86 2.76
CA ALA A 181 -4.29 20.54 2.39
C ALA A 181 -3.69 21.60 1.45
N GLN A 182 -2.40 21.89 1.62
CA GLN A 182 -1.66 22.65 0.61
C GLN A 182 -1.38 21.73 -0.58
N LEU A 183 -1.84 22.16 -1.77
CA LEU A 183 -1.80 21.37 -2.99
C LEU A 183 -0.94 22.07 -4.05
N PHE A 184 0.04 21.35 -4.62
CA PHE A 184 0.78 21.76 -5.80
C PHE A 184 0.39 20.82 -6.95
N ILE A 185 -0.05 21.41 -8.06
CA ILE A 185 -0.50 20.67 -9.23
C ILE A 185 0.31 21.12 -10.43
N THR A 186 0.83 20.18 -11.20
CA THR A 186 1.33 20.44 -12.55
C THR A 186 0.29 19.97 -13.57
N ALA A 187 0.13 20.70 -14.65
CA ALA A 187 -0.75 20.34 -15.76
C ALA A 187 -0.14 20.79 -17.08
N THR A 188 -0.39 20.03 -18.15
CA THR A 188 0.11 20.34 -19.48
C THR A 188 -0.67 21.48 -20.16
N ARG A 189 -1.93 21.71 -19.76
CA ARG A 189 -2.82 22.75 -20.28
C ARG A 189 -3.52 23.51 -19.17
N GLU A 190 -3.48 24.82 -19.24
CA GLU A 190 -4.14 25.69 -18.26
C GLU A 190 -5.67 25.49 -18.24
N GLU A 191 -6.27 25.20 -19.37
CA GLU A 191 -7.71 25.00 -19.52
C GLU A 191 -8.23 23.77 -18.77
N GLU A 192 -7.40 22.75 -18.54
CA GLU A 192 -7.77 21.48 -17.91
C GLU A 192 -8.08 21.64 -16.43
N TRP A 193 -7.52 22.61 -15.76
CA TRP A 193 -7.71 22.79 -14.32
C TRP A 193 -8.52 24.03 -13.92
N VAL A 194 -8.49 25.11 -14.73
CA VAL A 194 -9.22 26.34 -14.43
C VAL A 194 -10.74 26.09 -14.36
N ALA A 195 -11.26 25.21 -15.21
CA ALA A 195 -12.69 24.85 -15.22
C ALA A 195 -13.16 24.10 -13.96
N HIS A 196 -12.24 23.49 -13.22
CA HIS A 196 -12.54 22.65 -12.06
C HIS A 196 -12.14 23.27 -10.72
N LEU A 197 -11.47 24.44 -10.76
CA LEU A 197 -11.13 25.16 -9.53
C LEU A 197 -12.40 25.68 -8.84
N PRO A 198 -12.53 25.41 -7.53
CA PRO A 198 -13.52 26.12 -6.72
C PRO A 198 -13.26 27.64 -6.79
N THR A 199 -14.31 28.42 -6.80
CA THR A 199 -14.28 29.90 -6.93
C THR A 199 -13.41 30.63 -5.88
N ASN A 200 -12.92 29.90 -4.86
CA ASN A 200 -12.13 30.43 -3.75
C ASN A 200 -10.63 30.01 -3.81
N PHE A 201 -10.17 29.39 -4.88
CA PHE A 201 -8.74 29.08 -5.04
C PHE A 201 -7.98 30.38 -5.37
N ASN A 202 -7.08 30.81 -4.47
CA ASN A 202 -6.10 31.85 -4.75
C ASN A 202 -5.01 31.26 -5.66
N GLN A 203 -4.80 31.89 -6.81
CA GLN A 203 -3.68 31.62 -7.71
C GLN A 203 -2.35 32.01 -7.10
#